data_4bf289e2690fc419a3afd62fe229b89f
#
_entry.id   4bf289e2690fc419a3afd62fe229b89f
#
_cell.length_a   1.000
_cell.length_b   1.000
_cell.length_c   1.000
_cell.angle_alpha   90.00
_cell.angle_beta   90.00
_cell.angle_gamma   90.00
#
_symmetry.space_group_name_H-M   'P 1'
#
loop_
_entity.id
_entity.type
_entity.pdbx_description
1 polymer ?
#
loop_
_entity_poly.entity_id
_entity_poly.type
_entity_poly.pdbx_seq_one_letter_code
_entity_poly.pdbx_strand_id
1 'polypeptide(L)'
;FRMLSKPCSPDELIKALKASVEQNDLIRSKRILLDKTLRGAVDALAQSLSIAKPLFFGRAQRVRRLSNELAEIMNIENSWRVDVASVFSQIAYISLPESVSDDVYHKNKLTSDVKELVRQLPKDTQKVIEKIPGLEEVDQILQKVDIQYRFDQNDDRGVRLLASVLRVALDFDYYEELGHERHVIVKTLQERSKDYD
;
A
#
# COMPACT_ATOMS: atom_id res chain seq x y z
N PHE A 1 13.22 27.20 15.00
CA PHE A 1 13.57 27.38 16.43
C PHE A 1 14.04 28.79 16.66
N ARG A 2 13.35 29.56 17.54
CA ARG A 2 13.88 30.84 18.01
C ARG A 2 14.89 30.56 19.10
N MET A 3 16.13 31.02 18.92
CA MET A 3 17.11 31.05 20.00
C MET A 3 16.76 32.21 20.96
N LEU A 4 16.70 31.89 22.26
CA LEU A 4 16.62 32.89 23.32
C LEU A 4 18.03 33.06 23.91
N SER A 5 18.56 34.28 23.88
CA SER A 5 19.82 34.59 24.56
C SER A 5 19.59 34.70 26.06
N LYS A 6 20.55 34.25 26.84
CA LYS A 6 20.55 34.44 28.31
C LYS A 6 21.32 35.71 28.66
N PRO A 7 20.82 36.56 29.57
CA PRO A 7 19.53 36.45 30.29
C PRO A 7 18.34 36.89 29.45
N CYS A 8 17.19 36.21 29.54
CA CYS A 8 15.93 36.60 28.92
C CYS A 8 14.91 36.99 29.99
N SER A 9 14.04 37.93 29.68
CA SER A 9 12.96 38.34 30.59
C SER A 9 11.87 37.27 30.66
N PRO A 10 11.13 37.14 31.79
CA PRO A 10 9.98 36.23 31.88
C PRO A 10 8.97 36.44 30.77
N ASP A 11 8.70 37.66 30.36
CA ASP A 11 7.74 38.01 29.33
C ASP A 11 8.20 37.56 27.93
N GLU A 12 9.48 37.63 27.62
CA GLU A 12 10.06 37.10 26.38
C GLU A 12 9.97 35.58 26.32
N LEU A 13 10.21 34.90 27.45
CA LEU A 13 10.10 33.48 27.57
C LEU A 13 8.64 33.01 27.34
N ILE A 14 7.68 33.67 27.99
CA ILE A 14 6.25 33.38 27.83
C ILE A 14 5.80 33.60 26.38
N LYS A 15 6.25 34.69 25.75
CA LYS A 15 5.95 34.99 24.35
C LYS A 15 6.50 33.90 23.40
N ALA A 16 7.74 33.47 23.63
CA ALA A 16 8.37 32.43 22.83
C ALA A 16 7.68 31.08 23.01
N LEU A 17 7.29 30.73 24.25
CA LEU A 17 6.55 29.51 24.53
C LEU A 17 5.17 29.52 23.86
N LYS A 18 4.39 30.58 23.98
CA LYS A 18 3.07 30.71 23.31
C LYS A 18 3.21 30.55 21.80
N ALA A 19 4.15 31.25 21.18
CA ALA A 19 4.39 31.16 19.74
C ALA A 19 4.80 29.72 19.31
N SER A 20 5.58 29.00 20.15
CA SER A 20 5.99 27.64 19.88
C SER A 20 4.81 26.65 20.00
N VAL A 21 3.92 26.84 20.97
CA VAL A 21 2.70 26.05 21.13
C VAL A 21 1.76 26.28 19.93
N GLU A 22 1.48 27.54 19.59
CA GLU A 22 0.64 27.87 18.43
C GLU A 22 1.19 27.27 17.12
N GLN A 23 2.50 27.36 16.92
CA GLN A 23 3.16 26.76 15.75
C GLN A 23 3.03 25.23 15.74
N ASN A 24 3.20 24.58 16.88
CA ASN A 24 3.05 23.14 17.00
C ASN A 24 1.60 22.69 16.73
N ASP A 25 0.62 23.41 17.27
CA ASP A 25 -0.80 23.15 17.04
C ASP A 25 -1.16 23.34 15.56
N LEU A 26 -0.62 24.34 14.89
CA LEU A 26 -0.81 24.56 13.45
C LEU A 26 -0.23 23.41 12.63
N ILE A 27 1.00 22.97 12.94
CA ILE A 27 1.66 21.85 12.27
C ILE A 27 0.85 20.57 12.47
N ARG A 28 0.39 20.31 13.70
CA ARG A 28 -0.42 19.14 14.03
C ARG A 28 -1.75 19.15 13.28
N SER A 29 -2.44 20.27 13.28
CA SER A 29 -3.73 20.43 12.57
C SER A 29 -3.56 20.24 11.06
N LYS A 30 -2.50 20.80 10.49
CA LYS A 30 -2.15 20.62 9.07
C LYS A 30 -1.87 19.15 8.74
N ARG A 31 -1.14 18.43 9.60
CA ARG A 31 -0.84 17.00 9.43
C ARG A 31 -2.12 16.16 9.46
N ILE A 32 -3.00 16.41 10.44
CA ILE A 32 -4.29 15.70 10.55
C ILE A 32 -5.15 15.93 9.30
N LEU A 33 -5.18 17.16 8.78
CA LEU A 33 -5.93 17.48 7.57
C LEU A 33 -5.37 16.75 6.36
N LEU A 34 -4.04 16.71 6.19
CA LEU A 34 -3.38 15.98 5.10
C LEU A 34 -3.68 14.48 5.18
N ASP A 35 -3.58 13.88 6.37
CA ASP A 35 -3.88 12.46 6.58
C ASP A 35 -5.34 12.13 6.23
N LYS A 36 -6.29 12.97 6.66
CA LYS A 36 -7.70 12.79 6.32
C LYS A 36 -7.97 12.92 4.82
N THR A 37 -7.34 13.90 4.17
CA THR A 37 -7.48 14.12 2.73
C THR A 37 -6.91 12.95 1.95
N LEU A 38 -5.73 12.46 2.33
CA LEU A 38 -5.10 11.29 1.72
C LEU A 38 -5.98 10.04 1.84
N ARG A 39 -6.49 9.75 3.04
CA ARG A 39 -7.40 8.61 3.25
C ARG A 39 -8.67 8.75 2.41
N GLY A 40 -9.27 9.94 2.37
CA GLY A 40 -10.44 10.20 1.53
C GLY A 40 -10.17 9.98 0.04
N ALA A 41 -9.00 10.37 -0.45
CA ALA A 41 -8.60 10.12 -1.84
C ALA A 41 -8.43 8.62 -2.14
N VAL A 42 -7.81 7.87 -1.23
CA VAL A 42 -7.66 6.41 -1.33
C VAL A 42 -9.03 5.72 -1.34
N ASP A 43 -9.93 6.12 -0.44
CA ASP A 43 -11.28 5.56 -0.36
C ASP A 43 -12.10 5.87 -1.64
N ALA A 44 -11.96 7.06 -2.20
CA ALA A 44 -12.62 7.43 -3.47
C ALA A 44 -12.12 6.59 -4.65
N LEU A 45 -10.82 6.31 -4.71
CA LEU A 45 -10.23 5.43 -5.72
C LEU A 45 -10.67 3.98 -5.53
N ALA A 46 -10.72 3.49 -4.27
CA ALA A 46 -11.25 2.16 -3.94
C ALA A 46 -12.72 2.03 -4.36
N GLN A 47 -13.53 3.07 -4.11
CA GLN A 47 -14.92 3.11 -4.55
C GLN A 47 -15.04 3.10 -6.08
N SER A 48 -14.18 3.82 -6.78
CA SER A 48 -14.13 3.79 -8.26
C SER A 48 -13.82 2.38 -8.78
N LEU A 49 -12.88 1.67 -8.15
CA LEU A 49 -12.59 0.27 -8.47
C LEU A 49 -13.81 -0.62 -8.21
N SER A 50 -14.56 -0.41 -7.12
CA SER A 50 -15.74 -1.21 -6.78
C SER A 50 -16.87 -1.06 -7.81
N ILE A 51 -17.02 0.12 -8.40
CA ILE A 51 -18.02 0.40 -9.43
C ILE A 51 -17.59 -0.18 -10.77
N ALA A 52 -16.32 0.04 -11.15
CA ALA A 52 -15.84 -0.32 -12.47
C ALA A 52 -15.47 -1.82 -12.59
N LYS A 53 -14.91 -2.40 -11.53
CA LYS A 53 -14.38 -3.78 -11.52
C LYS A 53 -14.63 -4.47 -10.16
N PRO A 54 -15.88 -4.89 -9.88
CA PRO A 54 -16.26 -5.45 -8.58
C PRO A 54 -15.43 -6.66 -8.14
N LEU A 55 -15.03 -7.54 -9.08
CA LEU A 55 -14.20 -8.72 -8.77
C LEU A 55 -12.82 -8.31 -8.24
N PHE A 56 -12.15 -7.36 -8.90
CA PHE A 56 -10.85 -6.85 -8.47
C PHE A 56 -10.94 -6.05 -7.18
N PHE A 57 -12.04 -5.32 -6.98
CA PHE A 57 -12.31 -4.69 -5.68
C PHE A 57 -12.46 -5.75 -4.57
N GLY A 58 -13.23 -6.81 -4.79
CA GLY A 58 -13.36 -7.92 -3.86
C GLY A 58 -12.00 -8.53 -3.50
N ARG A 59 -11.13 -8.73 -4.51
CA ARG A 59 -9.74 -9.18 -4.31
C ARG A 59 -8.94 -8.18 -3.48
N ALA A 60 -9.01 -6.89 -3.80
CA ALA A 60 -8.34 -5.84 -3.03
C ALA A 60 -8.74 -5.89 -1.54
N GLN A 61 -10.02 -6.10 -1.24
CA GLN A 61 -10.51 -6.20 0.15
C GLN A 61 -10.01 -7.46 0.87
N ARG A 62 -9.94 -8.62 0.20
CA ARG A 62 -9.39 -9.84 0.80
C ARG A 62 -7.90 -9.70 1.09
N VAL A 63 -7.12 -9.20 0.11
CA VAL A 63 -5.68 -8.95 0.26
C VAL A 63 -5.43 -7.93 1.38
N ARG A 64 -6.22 -6.83 1.42
CA ARG A 64 -6.17 -5.82 2.46
C ARG A 64 -6.36 -6.41 3.86
N ARG A 65 -7.38 -7.25 4.04
CA ARG A 65 -7.64 -7.92 5.31
C ARG A 65 -6.47 -8.81 5.72
N LEU A 66 -6.00 -9.69 4.82
CA LEU A 66 -4.87 -10.59 5.08
C LEU A 66 -3.59 -9.82 5.44
N SER A 67 -3.28 -8.77 4.69
CA SER A 67 -2.11 -7.93 4.94
C SER A 67 -2.18 -7.24 6.30
N ASN A 68 -3.34 -6.74 6.69
CA ASN A 68 -3.53 -6.09 7.99
C ASN A 68 -3.42 -7.10 9.15
N GLU A 69 -4.02 -8.28 9.01
CA GLU A 69 -3.91 -9.35 10.01
C GLU A 69 -2.44 -9.79 10.19
N LEU A 70 -1.69 -9.96 9.10
CA LEU A 70 -0.27 -10.29 9.16
C LEU A 70 0.55 -9.17 9.81
N ALA A 71 0.31 -7.92 9.42
CA ALA A 71 1.01 -6.77 9.98
C ALA A 71 0.76 -6.60 11.49
N GLU A 72 -0.47 -6.87 11.95
CA GLU A 72 -0.84 -6.84 13.36
C GLU A 72 -0.12 -7.96 14.15
N ILE A 73 -0.15 -9.20 13.65
CA ILE A 73 0.55 -10.34 14.27
C ILE A 73 2.06 -10.08 14.39
N MET A 74 2.64 -9.45 13.37
CA MET A 74 4.07 -9.12 13.33
C MET A 74 4.42 -7.83 14.08
N ASN A 75 3.44 -7.13 14.67
CA ASN A 75 3.60 -5.84 15.35
C ASN A 75 4.31 -4.79 14.47
N ILE A 76 3.94 -4.71 13.19
CA ILE A 76 4.56 -3.78 12.25
C ILE A 76 3.99 -2.37 12.47
N GLU A 77 4.87 -1.42 12.75
CA GLU A 77 4.49 -0.01 12.82
C GLU A 77 4.11 0.53 11.42
N ASN A 78 3.20 1.52 11.41
CA ASN A 78 2.76 2.17 10.17
C ASN A 78 2.11 1.21 9.14
N SER A 79 1.40 0.19 9.60
CA SER A 79 0.69 -0.79 8.76
C SER A 79 -0.32 -0.19 7.78
N TRP A 80 -0.76 1.08 7.98
CA TRP A 80 -1.64 1.77 7.05
C TRP A 80 -1.07 1.80 5.60
N ARG A 81 0.26 1.73 5.44
CA ARG A 81 0.92 1.70 4.13
C ARG A 81 0.61 0.43 3.36
N VAL A 82 0.64 -0.73 4.03
CA VAL A 82 0.27 -1.98 3.37
C VAL A 82 -1.23 -2.08 3.15
N ASP A 83 -2.03 -1.46 4.02
CA ASP A 83 -3.47 -1.29 3.84
C ASP A 83 -3.79 -0.58 2.51
N VAL A 84 -3.15 0.56 2.28
CA VAL A 84 -3.27 1.34 1.04
C VAL A 84 -2.67 0.58 -0.15
N ALA A 85 -1.47 0.00 -0.01
CA ALA A 85 -0.81 -0.75 -1.07
C ALA A 85 -1.66 -1.94 -1.55
N SER A 86 -2.41 -2.59 -0.65
CA SER A 86 -3.33 -3.67 -0.99
C SER A 86 -4.43 -3.22 -1.96
N VAL A 87 -4.99 -2.02 -1.76
CA VAL A 87 -5.98 -1.44 -2.67
C VAL A 87 -5.33 -1.07 -4.01
N PHE A 88 -4.19 -0.38 -3.95
CA PHE A 88 -3.50 0.06 -5.16
C PHE A 88 -2.93 -1.09 -5.99
N SER A 89 -2.65 -2.25 -5.39
CA SER A 89 -2.26 -3.45 -6.15
C SER A 89 -3.27 -3.88 -7.20
N GLN A 90 -4.53 -3.43 -7.06
CA GLN A 90 -5.63 -3.77 -7.97
C GLN A 90 -6.16 -2.56 -8.77
N ILE A 91 -5.71 -1.33 -8.51
CA ILE A 91 -6.34 -0.13 -9.07
C ILE A 91 -6.22 -0.04 -10.60
N ALA A 92 -5.09 -0.45 -11.15
CA ALA A 92 -4.88 -0.39 -12.60
C ALA A 92 -5.76 -1.34 -13.40
N TYR A 93 -6.37 -2.35 -12.76
CA TYR A 93 -7.32 -3.25 -13.41
C TYR A 93 -8.58 -2.52 -13.92
N ILE A 94 -8.84 -1.28 -13.46
CA ILE A 94 -9.89 -0.41 -14.02
C ILE A 94 -9.70 -0.21 -15.54
N SER A 95 -8.47 -0.17 -16.02
CA SER A 95 -8.14 0.05 -17.43
C SER A 95 -8.38 -1.16 -18.33
N LEU A 96 -8.61 -2.35 -17.76
CA LEU A 96 -8.86 -3.53 -18.57
C LEU A 96 -10.21 -3.47 -19.28
N PRO A 97 -10.26 -3.81 -20.59
CA PRO A 97 -11.51 -4.01 -21.28
C PRO A 97 -12.41 -5.04 -20.59
N GLU A 98 -13.72 -4.81 -20.58
CA GLU A 98 -14.68 -5.73 -19.94
C GLU A 98 -14.59 -7.14 -20.52
N SER A 99 -14.40 -7.24 -21.81
CA SER A 99 -14.30 -8.51 -22.55
C SER A 99 -13.18 -9.44 -22.10
N VAL A 100 -12.18 -8.93 -21.38
CA VAL A 100 -11.03 -9.74 -20.90
C VAL A 100 -10.89 -9.73 -19.37
N SER A 101 -11.71 -8.93 -18.68
CA SER A 101 -11.61 -8.76 -17.23
C SER A 101 -11.82 -10.07 -16.48
N ASP A 102 -12.84 -10.84 -16.83
CA ASP A 102 -13.16 -12.12 -16.21
C ASP A 102 -12.05 -13.16 -16.46
N ASP A 103 -11.54 -13.24 -17.69
CA ASP A 103 -10.46 -14.15 -18.04
C ASP A 103 -9.16 -13.81 -17.27
N VAL A 104 -8.87 -12.52 -17.10
CA VAL A 104 -7.71 -12.08 -16.31
C VAL A 104 -7.91 -12.41 -14.84
N TYR A 105 -9.11 -12.16 -14.30
CA TYR A 105 -9.41 -12.43 -12.89
C TYR A 105 -9.30 -13.93 -12.57
N HIS A 106 -9.96 -14.79 -13.35
CA HIS A 106 -9.99 -16.24 -13.15
C HIS A 106 -8.76 -16.98 -13.72
N LYS A 107 -7.74 -16.23 -14.20
CA LYS A 107 -6.51 -16.82 -14.75
C LYS A 107 -6.74 -17.80 -15.90
N ASN A 108 -7.76 -17.57 -16.71
CA ASN A 108 -8.02 -18.33 -17.92
C ASN A 108 -6.86 -18.22 -18.92
N LYS A 109 -6.91 -18.99 -20.01
CA LYS A 109 -5.89 -18.95 -21.04
C LYS A 109 -5.91 -17.60 -21.77
N LEU A 110 -4.96 -16.72 -21.43
CA LEU A 110 -4.85 -15.39 -21.98
C LEU A 110 -4.09 -15.39 -23.33
N THR A 111 -4.55 -14.58 -24.26
CA THR A 111 -3.84 -14.27 -25.52
C THR A 111 -2.56 -13.46 -25.22
N SER A 112 -1.65 -13.41 -26.21
CA SER A 112 -0.42 -12.62 -26.08
C SER A 112 -0.69 -11.15 -25.78
N ASP A 113 -1.70 -10.58 -26.45
CA ASP A 113 -2.07 -9.16 -26.32
C ASP A 113 -2.60 -8.85 -24.92
N VAL A 114 -3.45 -9.74 -24.37
CA VAL A 114 -3.97 -9.58 -23.00
C VAL A 114 -2.85 -9.75 -21.96
N LYS A 115 -1.91 -10.67 -22.18
CA LYS A 115 -0.72 -10.80 -21.32
C LYS A 115 0.13 -9.52 -21.29
N GLU A 116 0.26 -8.87 -22.44
CA GLU A 116 1.00 -7.61 -22.50
C GLU A 116 0.25 -6.48 -21.78
N LEU A 117 -1.08 -6.39 -21.93
CA LEU A 117 -1.90 -5.46 -21.12
C LEU A 117 -1.69 -5.67 -19.62
N VAL A 118 -1.79 -6.91 -19.16
CA VAL A 118 -1.58 -7.24 -17.74
C VAL A 118 -0.18 -6.87 -17.27
N ARG A 119 0.84 -7.04 -18.11
CA ARG A 119 2.23 -6.66 -17.79
C ARG A 119 2.42 -5.16 -17.62
N GLN A 120 1.56 -4.31 -18.22
CA GLN A 120 1.62 -2.86 -18.07
C GLN A 120 0.95 -2.34 -16.81
N LEU A 121 0.04 -3.11 -16.18
CA LEU A 121 -0.75 -2.68 -15.02
C LEU A 121 0.09 -2.12 -13.85
N PRO A 122 1.24 -2.71 -13.46
CA PRO A 122 2.08 -2.13 -12.40
C PRO A 122 2.56 -0.72 -12.73
N LYS A 123 2.94 -0.45 -13.98
CA LYS A 123 3.36 0.88 -14.42
C LYS A 123 2.19 1.88 -14.43
N ASP A 124 1.00 1.42 -14.74
CA ASP A 124 -0.18 2.28 -14.73
C ASP A 124 -0.60 2.59 -13.29
N THR A 125 -0.46 1.63 -12.35
CA THR A 125 -0.61 1.88 -10.92
C THR A 125 0.37 2.94 -10.45
N GLN A 126 1.66 2.85 -10.81
CA GLN A 126 2.67 3.82 -10.45
C GLN A 126 2.32 5.24 -10.92
N LYS A 127 1.87 5.41 -12.17
CA LYS A 127 1.44 6.72 -12.69
C LYS A 127 0.30 7.36 -11.89
N VAL A 128 -0.55 6.56 -11.26
CA VAL A 128 -1.61 7.06 -10.38
C VAL A 128 -1.04 7.50 -9.04
N ILE A 129 -0.18 6.66 -8.44
CA ILE A 129 0.39 6.90 -7.11
C ILE A 129 1.30 8.11 -7.10
N GLU A 130 2.18 8.28 -8.10
CA GLU A 130 3.11 9.40 -8.23
C GLU A 130 2.44 10.78 -8.16
N LYS A 131 1.14 10.84 -8.44
CA LYS A 131 0.35 12.09 -8.39
C LYS A 131 -0.22 12.40 -7.00
N ILE A 132 -0.05 11.50 -6.04
CA ILE A 132 -0.65 11.63 -4.71
C ILE A 132 0.47 11.82 -3.69
N PRO A 133 0.70 13.05 -3.19
CA PRO A 133 1.70 13.31 -2.16
C PRO A 133 1.45 12.49 -0.90
N GLY A 134 2.49 11.92 -0.33
CA GLY A 134 2.43 11.08 0.87
C GLY A 134 2.26 9.58 0.61
N LEU A 135 2.23 9.15 -0.66
CA LEU A 135 2.21 7.73 -1.05
C LEU A 135 3.57 7.21 -1.55
N GLU A 136 4.66 7.94 -1.34
CA GLU A 136 5.99 7.58 -1.84
C GLU A 136 6.44 6.20 -1.32
N GLU A 137 6.18 5.89 -0.05
CA GLU A 137 6.52 4.58 0.51
C GLU A 137 5.56 3.48 0.03
N VAL A 138 4.29 3.81 -0.24
CA VAL A 138 3.33 2.87 -0.85
C VAL A 138 3.79 2.49 -2.26
N ASP A 139 4.28 3.44 -3.04
CA ASP A 139 4.87 3.18 -4.36
C ASP A 139 6.08 2.25 -4.25
N GLN A 140 7.00 2.51 -3.30
CA GLN A 140 8.15 1.64 -3.05
C GLN A 140 7.73 0.22 -2.65
N ILE A 141 6.69 0.06 -1.82
CA ILE A 141 6.15 -1.26 -1.46
C ILE A 141 5.67 -1.99 -2.72
N LEU A 142 4.87 -1.34 -3.57
CA LEU A 142 4.31 -1.94 -4.77
C LEU A 142 5.36 -2.32 -5.81
N GLN A 143 6.40 -1.51 -5.98
CA GLN A 143 7.55 -1.84 -6.85
C GLN A 143 8.27 -3.11 -6.40
N LYS A 144 8.29 -3.39 -5.08
CA LYS A 144 8.97 -4.55 -4.48
C LYS A 144 8.08 -5.78 -4.32
N VAL A 145 6.80 -5.69 -4.67
CA VAL A 145 5.86 -6.82 -4.61
C VAL A 145 6.13 -7.86 -5.71
N ASP A 146 6.71 -7.47 -6.85
CA ASP A 146 7.03 -8.41 -7.90
C ASP A 146 7.98 -9.51 -7.37
N ILE A 147 7.62 -10.78 -7.60
CA ILE A 147 8.42 -11.93 -7.15
C ILE A 147 9.82 -11.98 -7.80
N GLN A 148 10.00 -11.30 -8.93
CA GLN A 148 11.31 -11.16 -9.56
C GLN A 148 12.19 -10.13 -8.87
N TYR A 149 11.61 -9.23 -8.07
CA TYR A 149 12.35 -8.28 -7.26
C TYR A 149 13.13 -9.04 -6.18
N ARG A 150 14.44 -8.80 -6.10
CA ARG A 150 15.29 -9.30 -5.01
C ARG A 150 15.61 -8.13 -4.10
N PHE A 151 15.32 -8.29 -2.81
CA PHE A 151 15.61 -7.27 -1.82
C PHE A 151 17.12 -7.03 -1.71
N ASP A 152 17.52 -5.75 -1.69
CA ASP A 152 18.91 -5.31 -1.47
C ASP A 152 19.08 -4.95 0.02
N GLN A 153 20.35 -5.00 0.49
CA GLN A 153 20.73 -4.55 1.83
C GLN A 153 20.46 -3.05 2.06
N ASN A 154 20.43 -2.27 0.98
CA ASN A 154 20.13 -0.83 1.01
C ASN A 154 18.62 -0.52 1.02
N ASP A 155 17.76 -1.52 0.84
CA ASP A 155 16.32 -1.33 0.93
C ASP A 155 15.91 -0.97 2.35
N ASP A 156 15.01 0.01 2.48
CA ASP A 156 14.44 0.34 3.78
C ASP A 156 13.76 -0.89 4.40
N ARG A 157 14.15 -1.22 5.62
CA ARG A 157 13.68 -2.43 6.31
C ARG A 157 12.16 -2.45 6.48
N GLY A 158 11.55 -1.30 6.75
CA GLY A 158 10.10 -1.18 6.94
C GLY A 158 9.37 -1.42 5.62
N VAL A 159 9.84 -0.81 4.54
CA VAL A 159 9.29 -1.00 3.18
C VAL A 159 9.43 -2.46 2.74
N ARG A 160 10.59 -3.07 2.96
CA ARG A 160 10.84 -4.48 2.63
C ARG A 160 9.86 -5.40 3.35
N LEU A 161 9.71 -5.21 4.65
CA LEU A 161 8.80 -6.03 5.46
C LEU A 161 7.34 -5.90 5.01
N LEU A 162 6.88 -4.68 4.73
CA LEU A 162 5.53 -4.44 4.24
C LEU A 162 5.31 -4.99 2.82
N ALA A 163 6.33 -4.95 1.97
CA ALA A 163 6.28 -5.56 0.64
C ALA A 163 6.21 -7.10 0.73
N SER A 164 6.94 -7.72 1.65
CA SER A 164 6.88 -9.16 1.93
C SER A 164 5.49 -9.56 2.43
N VAL A 165 4.92 -8.81 3.37
CA VAL A 165 3.54 -9.04 3.86
C VAL A 165 2.53 -8.98 2.72
N LEU A 166 2.61 -7.96 1.87
CA LEU A 166 1.69 -7.81 0.74
C LEU A 166 1.88 -8.94 -0.29
N ARG A 167 3.12 -9.35 -0.55
CA ARG A 167 3.44 -10.46 -1.45
C ARG A 167 2.84 -11.78 -0.97
N VAL A 168 3.01 -12.09 0.33
CA VAL A 168 2.40 -13.27 0.96
C VAL A 168 0.87 -13.23 0.86
N ALA A 169 0.26 -12.08 1.14
CA ALA A 169 -1.20 -11.92 1.07
C ALA A 169 -1.74 -12.09 -0.36
N LEU A 170 -1.04 -11.55 -1.37
CA LEU A 170 -1.40 -11.71 -2.78
C LEU A 170 -1.27 -13.16 -3.26
N ASP A 171 -0.20 -13.85 -2.86
CA ASP A 171 0.01 -15.25 -3.22
C ASP A 171 -1.01 -16.16 -2.50
N PHE A 172 -1.34 -15.86 -1.23
CA PHE A 172 -2.38 -16.60 -0.51
C PHE A 172 -3.74 -16.46 -1.20
N ASP A 173 -4.17 -15.22 -1.51
CA ASP A 173 -5.43 -14.97 -2.23
C ASP A 173 -5.44 -15.63 -3.62
N TYR A 174 -4.32 -15.64 -4.31
CA TYR A 174 -4.17 -16.31 -5.60
C TYR A 174 -4.43 -17.82 -5.50
N TYR A 175 -3.85 -18.52 -4.54
CA TYR A 175 -4.06 -19.95 -4.37
C TYR A 175 -5.45 -20.28 -3.83
N GLU A 176 -6.01 -19.43 -2.96
CA GLU A 176 -7.39 -19.59 -2.46
C GLU A 176 -8.40 -19.43 -3.61
N GLU A 177 -8.20 -18.51 -4.54
CA GLU A 177 -9.02 -18.33 -5.75
C GLU A 177 -8.92 -19.55 -6.70
N LEU A 178 -7.78 -20.22 -6.74
CA LEU A 178 -7.61 -21.49 -7.49
C LEU A 178 -8.26 -22.70 -6.79
N GLY A 179 -8.87 -22.52 -5.62
CA GLY A 179 -9.57 -23.57 -4.87
C GLY A 179 -8.66 -24.46 -4.02
N HIS A 180 -7.41 -24.04 -3.76
CA HIS A 180 -6.55 -24.80 -2.86
C HIS A 180 -7.02 -24.67 -1.40
N GLU A 181 -6.90 -25.75 -0.65
CA GLU A 181 -7.19 -25.73 0.78
C GLU A 181 -6.12 -24.92 1.56
N ARG A 182 -6.53 -24.20 2.59
CA ARG A 182 -5.65 -23.27 3.34
C ARG A 182 -4.38 -23.93 3.87
N HIS A 183 -4.46 -25.16 4.36
CA HIS A 183 -3.28 -25.87 4.86
C HIS A 183 -2.26 -26.17 3.74
N VAL A 184 -2.72 -26.44 2.52
CA VAL A 184 -1.85 -26.62 1.34
C VAL A 184 -1.21 -25.30 0.95
N ILE A 185 -1.99 -24.22 0.95
CA ILE A 185 -1.48 -22.86 0.66
C ILE A 185 -0.36 -22.51 1.63
N VAL A 186 -0.59 -22.66 2.94
CA VAL A 186 0.42 -22.33 3.96
C VAL A 186 1.70 -23.14 3.75
N LYS A 187 1.59 -24.44 3.48
CA LYS A 187 2.75 -25.28 3.19
C LYS A 187 3.51 -24.81 1.94
N THR A 188 2.79 -24.48 0.86
CA THR A 188 3.40 -23.97 -0.38
C THR A 188 4.15 -22.66 -0.15
N LEU A 189 3.57 -21.73 0.63
CA LEU A 189 4.21 -20.47 0.95
C LEU A 189 5.45 -20.66 1.84
N GLN A 190 5.42 -21.61 2.79
CA GLN A 190 6.57 -21.97 3.62
C GLN A 190 7.72 -22.55 2.78
N GLU A 191 7.44 -23.40 1.82
CA GLU A 191 8.43 -23.96 0.89
C GLU A 191 9.09 -22.87 0.02
N ARG A 192 8.38 -21.76 -0.21
CA ARG A 192 8.82 -20.59 -0.97
C ARG A 192 9.28 -19.44 -0.06
N SER A 193 9.58 -19.68 1.21
CA SER A 193 9.94 -18.62 2.19
C SER A 193 11.03 -17.66 1.68
N LYS A 194 12.02 -18.17 0.92
CA LYS A 194 13.09 -17.36 0.32
C LYS A 194 12.62 -16.31 -0.70
N ASP A 195 11.40 -16.44 -1.21
CA ASP A 195 10.82 -15.47 -2.14
C ASP A 195 10.24 -14.25 -1.41
N TYR A 196 10.08 -14.35 -0.09
CA TYR A 196 9.47 -13.33 0.78
C TYR A 196 10.47 -12.61 1.71
N ASP A 197 11.72 -13.06 1.77
CA ASP A 197 12.81 -12.49 2.60
C ASP A 197 13.59 -11.39 1.87
#